data_9159f17a28e58d38d173d511a057fb89
#
_entry.id   9159f17a28e58d38d173d511a057fb89
#
_cell.length_a   1.000
_cell.length_b   1.000
_cell.length_c   1.000
_cell.angle_alpha   90.00
_cell.angle_beta   90.00
_cell.angle_gamma   90.00
#
_symmetry.space_group_name_H-M   'P 1'
#
loop_
_entity.id
_entity.type
_entity.pdbx_description
1 polymer ?
#
loop_
_entity_poly.entity_id
_entity_poly.type
_entity_poly.pdbx_seq_one_letter_code
_entity_poly.pdbx_strand_id
1 'polypeptide(L)'
;MVAKERTSEEAQRLKKEAADFHAKVISDKVAVEEAKLQLLVQDKANGKIKSTQKETNFDDDEGAFTIGRKTFRIRVNDNEDYDSRRNRRWSDRKEKWERKGKRNRSTTTQFVFAMGVNNVLVDNQLSSLETSNYQFWQSHFYELGFSWKTRMDREASKLYFKYGVSFLWNNLRLENNMYHVVNGNTTDLVVHPENLSENRLRHVQMNFPVHFEWDFSRNGEYSDGYKRDRTNQSVRLGIVAFAGFKLGTRQYIEYTDINGTSVEELQKDNFNMNIFNYGVSAYLAYRSTGFYVKY
;
A
#
# COMPACT_ATOMS: atom_id res chain seq x y z
N MET A 1 35.85 -4.72 24.75
CA MET A 1 36.12 -3.65 23.78
C MET A 1 35.30 -2.45 24.20
N VAL A 2 35.95 -1.37 24.67
CA VAL A 2 35.27 -0.15 25.12
C VAL A 2 34.83 0.63 23.88
N ALA A 3 33.55 0.80 23.68
CA ALA A 3 32.98 1.67 22.62
C ALA A 3 33.39 3.12 22.97
N LYS A 4 34.26 3.71 22.15
CA LYS A 4 34.68 5.09 22.28
C LYS A 4 33.52 5.98 21.92
N GLU A 5 32.89 6.64 22.89
CA GLU A 5 31.87 7.66 22.64
C GLU A 5 32.52 8.79 21.82
N ARG A 6 32.00 8.97 20.60
CA ARG A 6 32.40 10.06 19.72
C ARG A 6 31.77 11.35 20.20
N THR A 7 32.55 12.42 20.31
CA THR A 7 32.00 13.74 20.66
C THR A 7 31.07 14.25 19.55
N SER A 8 30.10 15.09 19.92
CA SER A 8 29.13 15.69 18.96
C SER A 8 29.82 16.40 17.80
N GLU A 9 30.96 17.03 18.05
CA GLU A 9 31.78 17.74 17.06
C GLU A 9 32.44 16.79 16.05
N GLU A 10 32.96 15.65 16.52
CA GLU A 10 33.54 14.63 15.63
C GLU A 10 32.46 14.02 14.72
N ALA A 11 31.24 13.82 15.24
CA ALA A 11 30.12 13.31 14.45
C ALA A 11 29.69 14.32 13.39
N GLN A 12 29.65 15.62 13.68
CA GLN A 12 29.34 16.67 12.70
C GLN A 12 30.41 16.78 11.62
N ARG A 13 31.70 16.71 12.01
CA ARG A 13 32.83 16.73 11.07
C ARG A 13 32.74 15.54 10.08
N LEU A 14 32.53 14.34 10.59
CA LEU A 14 32.38 13.14 9.74
C LEU A 14 31.19 13.20 8.83
N LYS A 15 30.06 13.77 9.28
CA LYS A 15 28.88 13.99 8.42
C LYS A 15 29.18 14.97 7.29
N LYS A 16 29.91 16.05 7.58
CA LYS A 16 30.32 17.04 6.57
C LYS A 16 31.30 16.42 5.57
N GLU A 17 32.32 15.72 6.02
CA GLU A 17 33.25 15.02 5.13
C GLU A 17 32.58 13.99 4.25
N ALA A 18 31.62 13.21 4.79
CA ALA A 18 30.84 12.27 4.01
C ALA A 18 29.92 12.97 2.98
N ALA A 19 29.30 14.09 3.36
CA ALA A 19 28.46 14.87 2.44
C ALA A 19 29.29 15.46 1.29
N ASP A 20 30.45 16.03 1.59
CA ASP A 20 31.38 16.60 0.59
C ASP A 20 31.91 15.50 -0.36
N PHE A 21 32.23 14.33 0.18
CA PHE A 21 32.65 13.18 -0.62
C PHE A 21 31.53 12.73 -1.58
N HIS A 22 30.32 12.57 -1.08
CA HIS A 22 29.19 12.17 -1.92
C HIS A 22 28.80 13.23 -2.94
N ALA A 23 28.87 14.51 -2.58
CA ALA A 23 28.63 15.60 -3.51
C ALA A 23 29.63 15.58 -4.67
N LYS A 24 30.92 15.36 -4.37
CA LYS A 24 31.95 15.21 -5.39
C LYS A 24 31.73 14.02 -6.30
N VAL A 25 31.40 12.84 -5.75
CA VAL A 25 31.11 11.63 -6.52
C VAL A 25 29.89 11.82 -7.45
N ILE A 26 28.88 12.54 -6.97
CA ILE A 26 27.68 12.87 -7.78
C ILE A 26 28.06 13.82 -8.92
N SER A 27 28.82 14.90 -8.61
CA SER A 27 29.28 15.86 -9.60
C SER A 27 30.11 15.20 -10.70
N ASP A 28 31.06 14.33 -10.32
CA ASP A 28 31.92 13.60 -11.27
C ASP A 28 31.08 12.66 -12.17
N LYS A 29 30.07 11.96 -11.62
CA LYS A 29 29.17 11.11 -12.41
C LYS A 29 28.29 11.91 -13.35
N VAL A 30 27.76 13.05 -12.92
CA VAL A 30 26.95 13.96 -13.75
C VAL A 30 27.79 14.47 -14.91
N ALA A 31 29.01 14.93 -14.67
CA ALA A 31 29.90 15.40 -15.72
C ALA A 31 30.22 14.32 -16.78
N VAL A 32 30.40 13.05 -16.36
CA VAL A 32 30.63 11.94 -17.28
C VAL A 32 29.38 11.65 -18.15
N GLU A 33 28.19 11.69 -17.53
CA GLU A 33 26.97 11.45 -18.30
C GLU A 33 26.60 12.64 -19.20
N GLU A 34 26.88 13.87 -18.81
CA GLU A 34 26.74 15.06 -19.67
C GLU A 34 27.65 14.98 -20.89
N ALA A 35 28.92 14.58 -20.71
CA ALA A 35 29.87 14.38 -21.82
C ALA A 35 29.38 13.30 -22.78
N LYS A 36 28.86 12.16 -22.28
CA LYS A 36 28.26 11.12 -23.12
C LYS A 36 27.04 11.61 -23.89
N LEU A 37 26.19 12.42 -23.24
CA LEU A 37 25.01 12.99 -23.87
C LEU A 37 25.39 13.97 -24.98
N GLN A 38 26.41 14.81 -24.78
CA GLN A 38 26.94 15.71 -25.80
C GLN A 38 27.47 14.96 -27.00
N LEU A 39 28.24 13.88 -26.78
CA LEU A 39 28.73 13.00 -27.86
C LEU A 39 27.59 12.35 -28.63
N LEU A 40 26.57 11.86 -27.95
CA LEU A 40 25.38 11.29 -28.59
C LEU A 40 24.61 12.32 -29.44
N VAL A 41 24.46 13.55 -28.93
CA VAL A 41 23.82 14.64 -29.68
C VAL A 41 24.65 15.01 -30.91
N GLN A 42 25.96 15.08 -30.77
CA GLN A 42 26.88 15.39 -31.86
C GLN A 42 26.94 14.29 -32.92
N ASP A 43 26.93 13.01 -32.51
CA ASP A 43 26.88 11.88 -33.43
C ASP A 43 25.54 11.79 -34.16
N LYS A 44 24.44 12.19 -33.51
CA LYS A 44 23.14 12.31 -34.15
C LYS A 44 23.09 13.47 -35.14
N ALA A 45 23.65 14.65 -34.78
CA ALA A 45 23.75 15.81 -35.68
C ALA A 45 24.64 15.53 -36.89
N ASN A 46 25.68 14.70 -36.70
CA ASN A 46 26.60 14.29 -37.77
C ASN A 46 26.10 13.09 -38.60
N GLY A 47 24.87 12.63 -38.38
CA GLY A 47 24.27 11.53 -39.15
C GLY A 47 24.90 10.15 -38.93
N LYS A 48 25.76 9.99 -37.92
CA LYS A 48 26.42 8.72 -37.60
C LYS A 48 25.50 7.69 -36.92
N ILE A 49 24.44 8.16 -36.26
CA ILE A 49 23.43 7.28 -35.66
C ILE A 49 22.26 7.15 -36.63
N LYS A 50 22.27 6.08 -37.43
CA LYS A 50 21.10 5.72 -38.24
C LYS A 50 19.99 5.31 -37.27
N SER A 51 18.86 6.05 -37.29
CA SER A 51 17.63 5.57 -36.65
C SER A 51 17.26 4.25 -37.31
N THR A 52 17.06 3.20 -36.53
CA THR A 52 16.54 1.91 -37.01
C THR A 52 15.06 2.13 -37.36
N GLN A 53 14.82 2.75 -38.52
CA GLN A 53 13.50 2.82 -39.12
C GLN A 53 13.25 1.48 -39.80
N LYS A 54 12.32 0.72 -39.29
CA LYS A 54 11.56 -0.21 -40.08
C LYS A 54 10.82 0.65 -41.11
N GLU A 55 11.17 0.51 -42.38
CA GLU A 55 10.46 1.18 -43.46
C GLU A 55 8.99 0.79 -43.45
N THR A 56 8.17 1.68 -42.94
CA THR A 56 6.76 1.76 -43.25
C THR A 56 6.59 3.12 -43.89
N ASN A 57 6.12 3.15 -45.13
CA ASN A 57 5.82 4.34 -45.93
C ASN A 57 5.01 5.32 -45.06
N PHE A 58 5.62 6.42 -44.70
CA PHE A 58 5.01 7.52 -43.96
C PHE A 58 4.98 8.74 -44.87
N ASP A 59 3.84 9.40 -44.92
CA ASP A 59 3.70 10.72 -45.53
C ASP A 59 4.63 11.71 -44.81
N ASP A 60 5.20 12.66 -45.54
CA ASP A 60 6.34 13.52 -45.18
C ASP A 60 6.16 14.45 -43.95
N ASP A 61 5.00 14.47 -43.30
CA ASP A 61 4.67 15.46 -42.23
C ASP A 61 4.61 14.88 -40.81
N GLU A 62 5.16 13.71 -40.52
CA GLU A 62 5.13 13.09 -39.20
C GLU A 62 6.52 12.99 -38.54
N GLY A 63 6.71 13.70 -37.42
CA GLY A 63 7.85 13.50 -36.52
C GLY A 63 7.57 12.41 -35.49
N ALA A 64 8.41 11.39 -35.42
CA ALA A 64 8.33 10.37 -34.35
C ALA A 64 9.66 10.24 -33.61
N PHE A 65 9.59 10.16 -32.28
CA PHE A 65 10.76 9.83 -31.47
C PHE A 65 10.44 8.70 -30.48
N THR A 66 11.41 7.83 -30.23
CA THR A 66 11.25 6.65 -29.39
C THR A 66 12.16 6.74 -28.18
N ILE A 67 11.58 6.59 -26.99
CA ILE A 67 12.32 6.49 -25.73
C ILE A 67 12.04 5.09 -25.15
N GLY A 68 13.04 4.21 -25.18
CA GLY A 68 12.90 2.83 -24.74
C GLY A 68 11.90 2.05 -25.60
N ARG A 69 10.85 1.49 -25.00
CA ARG A 69 9.80 0.75 -25.72
C ARG A 69 8.60 1.59 -26.15
N LYS A 70 8.62 2.91 -25.90
CA LYS A 70 7.52 3.82 -26.25
C LYS A 70 7.92 4.74 -27.36
N THR A 71 7.12 4.74 -28.45
CA THR A 71 7.27 5.67 -29.58
C THR A 71 6.25 6.80 -29.42
N PHE A 72 6.74 8.03 -29.41
CA PHE A 72 5.95 9.25 -29.41
C PHE A 72 5.93 9.81 -30.83
N ARG A 73 4.74 10.13 -31.33
CA ARG A 73 4.54 10.71 -32.66
C ARG A 73 3.99 12.10 -32.51
N ILE A 74 4.63 13.05 -33.16
CA ILE A 74 4.16 14.45 -33.25
C ILE A 74 3.72 14.65 -34.69
N ARG A 75 2.45 15.00 -34.88
CA ARG A 75 1.88 15.34 -36.16
C ARG A 75 1.59 16.83 -36.16
N VAL A 76 2.19 17.59 -37.08
CA VAL A 76 1.83 18.97 -37.33
C VAL A 76 0.85 18.97 -38.51
N ASN A 77 -0.36 19.42 -38.26
CA ASN A 77 -1.42 19.37 -39.27
C ASN A 77 -1.90 20.77 -39.59
N ASP A 78 -1.71 21.20 -40.85
CA ASP A 78 -2.11 22.51 -41.33
C ASP A 78 -3.46 22.54 -42.10
N ASN A 79 -4.24 21.45 -42.09
CA ASN A 79 -5.52 21.37 -42.81
C ASN A 79 -6.69 20.92 -41.91
N GLU A 80 -7.51 21.90 -41.56
CA GLU A 80 -8.65 21.72 -40.62
C GLU A 80 -9.83 20.88 -41.15
N ASP A 81 -9.97 20.63 -42.44
CA ASP A 81 -11.23 20.07 -42.98
C ASP A 81 -11.26 18.59 -43.32
N TYR A 82 -10.11 17.93 -43.44
CA TYR A 82 -10.07 16.47 -43.73
C TYR A 82 -10.03 15.60 -42.46
N ASP A 83 -9.75 16.20 -41.33
CA ASP A 83 -9.40 15.52 -40.08
C ASP A 83 -10.62 15.17 -39.21
N SER A 84 -11.73 15.83 -39.39
CA SER A 84 -12.92 15.58 -38.54
C SER A 84 -13.53 14.20 -38.71
N ARG A 85 -13.44 13.61 -39.92
CA ARG A 85 -13.97 12.26 -40.23
C ARG A 85 -12.97 11.15 -39.84
N ARG A 86 -11.68 11.41 -39.95
CA ARG A 86 -10.61 10.46 -39.60
C ARG A 86 -10.43 10.39 -38.08
N ASN A 87 -10.44 11.52 -37.39
CA ASN A 87 -10.40 11.59 -35.95
C ASN A 87 -11.63 10.97 -35.26
N ARG A 88 -12.84 11.15 -35.80
CA ARG A 88 -14.02 10.41 -35.30
C ARG A 88 -13.87 8.90 -35.43
N ARG A 89 -13.36 8.39 -36.56
CA ARG A 89 -13.09 6.96 -36.74
C ARG A 89 -11.98 6.41 -35.84
N TRP A 90 -10.98 7.25 -35.49
CA TRP A 90 -9.91 6.87 -34.54
C TRP A 90 -10.36 6.95 -33.10
N SER A 91 -11.09 8.00 -32.71
CA SER A 91 -11.69 8.09 -31.37
C SER A 91 -12.69 6.96 -31.13
N ASP A 92 -13.56 6.66 -32.10
CA ASP A 92 -14.51 5.54 -32.01
C ASP A 92 -13.79 4.18 -31.94
N ARG A 93 -12.70 4.01 -32.68
CA ARG A 93 -11.88 2.80 -32.64
C ARG A 93 -11.13 2.68 -31.32
N LYS A 94 -10.53 3.76 -30.82
CA LYS A 94 -9.84 3.82 -29.52
C LYS A 94 -10.81 3.57 -28.36
N GLU A 95 -11.97 4.23 -28.37
CA GLU A 95 -13.02 3.95 -27.39
C GLU A 95 -13.54 2.51 -27.45
N LYS A 96 -13.69 1.95 -28.66
CA LYS A 96 -14.12 0.54 -28.83
C LYS A 96 -13.05 -0.44 -28.34
N TRP A 97 -11.76 -0.12 -28.51
CA TRP A 97 -10.64 -0.91 -27.97
C TRP A 97 -10.52 -0.79 -26.46
N GLU A 98 -10.66 0.42 -25.90
CA GLU A 98 -10.66 0.65 -24.45
C GLU A 98 -11.91 0.00 -23.79
N ARG A 99 -13.06 0.06 -24.45
CA ARG A 99 -14.27 -0.64 -24.00
C ARG A 99 -14.09 -2.16 -24.04
N LYS A 100 -13.51 -2.73 -25.10
CA LYS A 100 -13.19 -4.17 -25.17
C LYS A 100 -12.17 -4.59 -24.09
N GLY A 101 -11.14 -3.79 -23.86
CA GLY A 101 -10.14 -4.07 -22.83
C GLY A 101 -10.72 -4.02 -21.41
N LYS A 102 -11.65 -3.09 -21.15
CA LYS A 102 -12.38 -3.02 -19.86
C LYS A 102 -13.39 -4.15 -19.69
N ARG A 103 -14.00 -4.60 -20.78
CA ARG A 103 -14.98 -5.71 -20.79
C ARG A 103 -14.38 -7.06 -20.41
N ASN A 104 -13.13 -7.29 -20.77
CA ASN A 104 -12.44 -8.57 -20.55
C ASN A 104 -11.62 -8.63 -19.26
N ARG A 105 -11.58 -7.56 -18.47
CA ARG A 105 -10.86 -7.59 -17.19
C ARG A 105 -11.64 -8.43 -16.19
N SER A 106 -11.16 -9.62 -15.94
CA SER A 106 -11.67 -10.49 -14.88
C SER A 106 -11.20 -10.07 -13.48
N THR A 107 -10.11 -9.30 -13.41
CA THR A 107 -9.50 -8.87 -12.14
C THR A 107 -9.44 -7.35 -12.05
N THR A 108 -9.84 -6.82 -10.90
CA THR A 108 -9.74 -5.39 -10.55
C THR A 108 -8.89 -5.22 -9.31
N THR A 109 -8.09 -4.16 -9.27
CA THR A 109 -7.29 -3.79 -8.10
C THR A 109 -8.07 -2.81 -7.24
N GLN A 110 -8.05 -3.01 -5.93
CA GLN A 110 -8.73 -2.19 -4.94
C GLN A 110 -7.75 -1.77 -3.85
N PHE A 111 -7.79 -0.52 -3.48
CA PHE A 111 -7.15 -0.03 -2.27
C PHE A 111 -8.06 -0.30 -1.08
N VAL A 112 -7.49 -0.76 0.02
CA VAL A 112 -8.19 -1.07 1.26
C VAL A 112 -7.64 -0.17 2.36
N PHE A 113 -8.53 0.57 2.97
CA PHE A 113 -8.28 1.29 4.23
C PHE A 113 -9.37 0.92 5.20
N ALA A 114 -8.98 0.52 6.41
CA ALA A 114 -9.93 0.22 7.46
C ALA A 114 -9.42 0.72 8.81
N MET A 115 -10.35 1.03 9.68
CA MET A 115 -10.09 1.43 11.05
C MET A 115 -11.23 0.94 11.95
N GLY A 116 -10.92 0.70 13.21
CA GLY A 116 -11.92 0.26 14.15
C GLY A 116 -11.33 0.07 15.55
N VAL A 117 -12.13 -0.54 16.40
CA VAL A 117 -11.74 -0.91 17.76
C VAL A 117 -11.26 -2.36 17.80
N ASN A 118 -10.35 -2.66 18.69
CA ASN A 118 -9.85 -4.02 18.92
C ASN A 118 -9.74 -4.31 20.41
N ASN A 119 -9.79 -5.59 20.73
CA ASN A 119 -9.58 -6.08 22.08
C ASN A 119 -8.89 -7.44 22.03
N VAL A 120 -8.53 -7.97 23.17
CA VAL A 120 -7.88 -9.27 23.33
C VAL A 120 -8.85 -10.23 24.00
N LEU A 121 -9.01 -11.40 23.40
CA LEU A 121 -9.76 -12.49 24.01
C LEU A 121 -8.83 -13.37 24.83
N VAL A 122 -9.25 -13.70 26.06
CA VAL A 122 -8.56 -14.68 26.90
C VAL A 122 -9.24 -16.02 26.69
N ASP A 123 -8.45 -17.06 26.48
CA ASP A 123 -8.90 -18.44 26.23
C ASP A 123 -9.96 -18.60 25.12
N ASN A 124 -9.93 -17.68 24.13
CA ASN A 124 -10.88 -17.64 23.01
C ASN A 124 -12.35 -17.48 23.47
N GLN A 125 -12.60 -16.97 24.66
CA GLN A 125 -13.94 -16.78 25.21
C GLN A 125 -14.44 -15.35 24.99
N LEU A 126 -15.58 -15.20 24.35
CA LEU A 126 -16.20 -13.88 24.14
C LEU A 126 -16.59 -13.19 25.47
N SER A 127 -16.92 -13.97 26.50
CA SER A 127 -17.21 -13.45 27.83
C SER A 127 -16.00 -12.73 28.47
N SER A 128 -14.78 -13.04 28.05
CA SER A 128 -13.58 -12.35 28.54
C SER A 128 -13.49 -10.88 28.11
N LEU A 129 -14.29 -10.46 27.15
CA LEU A 129 -14.37 -9.03 26.76
C LEU A 129 -14.97 -8.15 27.85
N GLU A 130 -15.88 -8.71 28.69
CA GLU A 130 -16.50 -7.97 29.78
C GLU A 130 -15.52 -7.72 30.95
N THR A 131 -14.53 -8.57 31.10
CA THR A 131 -13.49 -8.50 32.14
C THR A 131 -12.12 -8.14 31.56
N SER A 132 -12.09 -7.61 30.36
CA SER A 132 -10.85 -7.27 29.68
C SER A 132 -10.13 -6.12 30.39
N ASN A 133 -8.81 -6.27 30.57
CA ASN A 133 -7.95 -5.20 31.09
C ASN A 133 -7.61 -4.15 30.03
N TYR A 134 -8.23 -4.22 28.85
CA TYR A 134 -7.97 -3.29 27.75
C TYR A 134 -9.15 -2.35 27.53
N GLN A 135 -8.85 -1.06 27.39
CA GLN A 135 -9.81 -0.01 27.11
C GLN A 135 -10.41 -0.19 25.72
N PHE A 136 -11.65 -0.67 25.64
CA PHE A 136 -12.30 -1.00 24.37
C PHE A 136 -12.34 0.18 23.39
N TRP A 137 -12.79 1.36 23.86
CA TRP A 137 -12.94 2.55 23.00
C TRP A 137 -11.64 3.27 22.67
N GLN A 138 -10.55 2.96 23.36
CA GLN A 138 -9.25 3.59 23.13
C GLN A 138 -8.25 2.66 22.46
N SER A 139 -8.58 1.38 22.36
CA SER A 139 -7.80 0.40 21.62
C SER A 139 -8.28 0.36 20.18
N HIS A 140 -7.43 0.83 19.27
CA HIS A 140 -7.78 0.99 17.87
C HIS A 140 -6.87 0.19 16.97
N PHE A 141 -7.40 -0.26 15.85
CA PHE A 141 -6.59 -0.77 14.77
C PHE A 141 -6.73 0.08 13.51
N TYR A 142 -5.69 0.03 12.69
CA TYR A 142 -5.66 0.60 11.36
C TYR A 142 -5.15 -0.47 10.40
N GLU A 143 -5.81 -0.62 9.25
CA GLU A 143 -5.39 -1.55 8.22
C GLU A 143 -5.31 -0.82 6.88
N LEU A 144 -4.22 -1.01 6.16
CA LEU A 144 -3.97 -0.40 4.87
C LEU A 144 -3.37 -1.43 3.93
N GLY A 145 -3.93 -1.54 2.72
CA GLY A 145 -3.46 -2.55 1.79
C GLY A 145 -4.04 -2.44 0.39
N PHE A 146 -3.72 -3.46 -0.39
CA PHE A 146 -4.24 -3.64 -1.73
C PHE A 146 -4.83 -5.04 -1.87
N SER A 147 -5.92 -5.13 -2.60
CA SER A 147 -6.54 -6.39 -2.95
C SER A 147 -6.87 -6.46 -4.44
N TRP A 148 -6.79 -7.66 -4.95
CA TRP A 148 -7.18 -8.01 -6.32
C TRP A 148 -8.45 -8.81 -6.23
N LYS A 149 -9.50 -8.29 -6.87
CA LYS A 149 -10.81 -8.92 -6.94
C LYS A 149 -10.98 -9.56 -8.31
N THR A 150 -11.04 -10.87 -8.34
CA THR A 150 -11.14 -11.68 -9.56
C THR A 150 -12.52 -12.33 -9.63
N ARG A 151 -13.17 -12.19 -10.76
CA ARG A 151 -14.43 -12.86 -11.05
C ARG A 151 -14.20 -14.37 -11.18
N MET A 152 -15.04 -15.17 -10.53
CA MET A 152 -14.91 -16.63 -10.56
C MET A 152 -15.50 -17.27 -11.81
N ASP A 153 -16.42 -16.59 -12.49
CA ASP A 153 -17.07 -17.08 -13.70
C ASP A 153 -16.53 -16.37 -14.95
N ARG A 154 -16.66 -16.99 -16.11
CA ARG A 154 -16.31 -16.40 -17.41
C ARG A 154 -17.28 -15.30 -17.83
N GLU A 155 -18.54 -15.41 -17.43
CA GLU A 155 -19.57 -14.40 -17.62
C GLU A 155 -19.66 -13.47 -16.39
N ALA A 156 -20.49 -12.43 -16.50
CA ALA A 156 -20.79 -11.55 -15.40
C ALA A 156 -21.38 -12.34 -14.21
N SER A 157 -20.67 -12.36 -13.12
CA SER A 157 -20.95 -13.17 -11.94
C SER A 157 -21.25 -12.30 -10.73
N LYS A 158 -21.86 -12.92 -9.72
CA LYS A 158 -22.01 -12.32 -8.39
C LYS A 158 -20.95 -12.81 -7.42
N LEU A 159 -20.20 -13.85 -7.76
CA LEU A 159 -19.20 -14.46 -6.90
C LEU A 159 -17.79 -14.05 -7.35
N TYR A 160 -17.02 -13.56 -6.40
CA TYR A 160 -15.66 -13.07 -6.61
C TYR A 160 -14.71 -13.71 -5.62
N PHE A 161 -13.52 -13.99 -6.11
CA PHE A 161 -12.37 -14.35 -5.31
C PHE A 161 -11.49 -13.10 -5.15
N LYS A 162 -11.17 -12.72 -3.89
CA LYS A 162 -10.26 -11.60 -3.62
C LYS A 162 -9.07 -12.11 -2.83
N TYR A 163 -7.93 -11.58 -3.14
CA TYR A 163 -6.70 -11.82 -2.40
C TYR A 163 -5.90 -10.52 -2.34
N GLY A 164 -5.02 -10.40 -1.38
CA GLY A 164 -4.33 -9.16 -1.19
C GLY A 164 -3.16 -9.20 -0.25
N VAL A 165 -2.64 -8.03 0.04
CA VAL A 165 -1.66 -7.77 1.08
C VAL A 165 -2.10 -6.54 1.85
N SER A 166 -2.02 -6.61 3.17
CA SER A 166 -2.32 -5.47 4.04
C SER A 166 -1.34 -5.38 5.19
N PHE A 167 -1.14 -4.17 5.66
CA PHE A 167 -0.44 -3.87 6.90
C PHE A 167 -1.48 -3.51 7.95
N LEU A 168 -1.38 -4.14 9.10
CA LEU A 168 -2.29 -3.97 10.23
C LEU A 168 -1.51 -3.45 11.42
N TRP A 169 -1.94 -2.34 11.98
CA TRP A 169 -1.45 -1.74 13.21
C TRP A 169 -2.50 -1.90 14.31
N ASN A 170 -2.28 -2.80 15.22
CA ASN A 170 -3.10 -2.95 16.43
C ASN A 170 -2.49 -2.11 17.54
N ASN A 171 -3.26 -1.21 18.11
CA ASN A 171 -2.89 -0.42 19.27
C ASN A 171 -3.81 -0.82 20.40
N LEU A 172 -3.24 -1.35 21.48
CA LEU A 172 -3.93 -1.80 22.66
C LEU A 172 -3.58 -0.85 23.81
N ARG A 173 -4.56 -0.41 24.59
CA ARG A 173 -4.39 0.41 25.77
C ARG A 173 -4.94 -0.32 26.98
N LEU A 174 -4.12 -0.42 28.02
CA LEU A 174 -4.51 -1.06 29.27
C LEU A 174 -5.27 -0.10 30.18
N GLU A 175 -6.14 -0.68 30.98
CA GLU A 175 -6.81 0.00 32.10
C GLU A 175 -5.95 -0.03 33.37
N ASN A 176 -6.43 0.65 34.42
CA ASN A 176 -5.92 0.54 35.79
C ASN A 176 -4.41 0.78 35.94
N ASN A 177 -3.85 1.72 35.15
CA ASN A 177 -2.44 2.09 35.24
C ASN A 177 -1.45 0.94 34.98
N MET A 178 -1.88 -0.07 34.21
CA MET A 178 -1.08 -1.25 33.91
C MET A 178 -0.23 -1.06 32.66
N TYR A 179 0.86 -1.85 32.57
CA TYR A 179 1.69 -1.96 31.40
C TYR A 179 2.20 -3.41 31.23
N HIS A 180 2.71 -3.73 30.07
CA HIS A 180 3.19 -5.08 29.77
C HIS A 180 4.64 -5.23 30.20
N VAL A 181 4.94 -6.30 30.93
CA VAL A 181 6.29 -6.66 31.35
C VAL A 181 6.63 -8.06 30.85
N VAL A 182 7.73 -8.17 30.14
CA VAL A 182 8.22 -9.48 29.67
C VAL A 182 8.92 -10.20 30.81
N ASN A 183 8.39 -11.36 31.18
CA ASN A 183 8.92 -12.23 32.23
C ASN A 183 9.25 -13.60 31.60
N GLY A 184 10.44 -13.72 31.02
CA GLY A 184 10.86 -14.91 30.29
C GLY A 184 9.92 -15.25 29.13
N ASN A 185 9.18 -16.33 29.25
CA ASN A 185 8.26 -16.82 28.19
C ASN A 185 6.83 -16.28 28.31
N THR A 186 6.55 -15.44 29.30
CA THR A 186 5.23 -14.81 29.53
C THR A 186 5.33 -13.30 29.44
N THR A 187 4.21 -12.67 29.18
CA THR A 187 4.07 -11.22 29.25
C THR A 187 3.00 -10.93 30.27
N ASP A 188 3.40 -10.36 31.39
CA ASP A 188 2.54 -10.09 32.52
C ASP A 188 2.02 -8.63 32.47
N LEU A 189 0.83 -8.40 33.05
CA LEU A 189 0.26 -7.09 33.23
C LEU A 189 0.59 -6.62 34.65
N VAL A 190 1.35 -5.55 34.78
CA VAL A 190 1.82 -5.01 36.06
C VAL A 190 1.36 -3.57 36.21
N VAL A 191 0.96 -3.19 37.42
CA VAL A 191 0.62 -1.80 37.73
C VAL A 191 1.89 -0.98 37.81
N HIS A 192 1.94 0.14 37.08
CA HIS A 192 3.07 1.05 37.10
C HIS A 192 3.11 1.88 38.39
N PRO A 193 4.27 2.12 38.99
CA PRO A 193 4.37 2.89 40.24
C PRO A 193 3.92 4.34 40.10
N GLU A 194 4.16 4.95 38.94
CA GLU A 194 3.72 6.31 38.63
C GLU A 194 2.45 6.29 37.81
N ASN A 195 1.68 7.38 37.83
CA ASN A 195 0.47 7.50 37.06
C ASN A 195 0.78 7.68 35.58
N LEU A 196 0.39 6.70 34.76
CA LEU A 196 0.58 6.73 33.33
C LEU A 196 -0.42 7.70 32.69
N SER A 197 0.09 8.70 31.96
CA SER A 197 -0.70 9.56 31.09
C SER A 197 -1.04 8.85 29.78
N GLU A 198 -0.12 8.00 29.28
CA GLU A 198 -0.36 7.12 28.15
C GLU A 198 0.31 5.75 28.35
N ASN A 199 -0.41 4.70 28.02
CA ASN A 199 0.14 3.35 27.83
C ASN A 199 -0.41 2.76 26.54
N ARG A 200 0.45 2.32 25.64
CA ARG A 200 0.03 1.79 24.36
C ARG A 200 0.96 0.69 23.88
N LEU A 201 0.44 -0.51 23.74
CA LEU A 201 1.12 -1.59 23.03
C LEU A 201 0.72 -1.56 21.56
N ARG A 202 1.68 -1.34 20.67
CA ARG A 202 1.49 -1.39 19.23
C ARG A 202 2.08 -2.68 18.67
N HIS A 203 1.22 -3.45 18.03
CA HIS A 203 1.59 -4.66 17.31
C HIS A 203 1.34 -4.48 15.81
N VAL A 204 2.37 -4.65 15.00
CA VAL A 204 2.32 -4.44 13.55
C VAL A 204 2.48 -5.76 12.84
N GLN A 205 1.59 -6.02 11.88
CA GLN A 205 1.53 -7.27 11.11
C GLN A 205 1.45 -6.95 9.61
N MET A 206 1.95 -7.86 8.80
CA MET A 206 1.68 -7.93 7.37
C MET A 206 0.79 -9.15 7.12
N ASN A 207 -0.39 -8.93 6.58
CA ASN A 207 -1.41 -9.95 6.36
C ASN A 207 -1.63 -10.21 4.87
N PHE A 208 -1.98 -11.45 4.56
CA PHE A 208 -2.36 -11.95 3.24
C PHE A 208 -3.80 -12.45 3.31
N PRO A 209 -4.78 -11.57 3.14
CA PRO A 209 -6.18 -11.96 3.16
C PRO A 209 -6.61 -12.62 1.87
N VAL A 210 -7.47 -13.62 2.01
CA VAL A 210 -8.17 -14.31 0.92
C VAL A 210 -9.66 -14.26 1.21
N HIS A 211 -10.45 -13.75 0.25
CA HIS A 211 -11.87 -13.52 0.42
C HIS A 211 -12.69 -14.29 -0.60
N PHE A 212 -13.83 -14.78 -0.17
CA PHE A 212 -14.95 -15.16 -1.01
C PHE A 212 -16.02 -14.08 -0.84
N GLU A 213 -16.31 -13.34 -1.89
CA GLU A 213 -17.23 -12.20 -1.87
C GLU A 213 -18.42 -12.44 -2.79
N TRP A 214 -19.62 -12.28 -2.25
CA TRP A 214 -20.86 -12.17 -3.01
C TRP A 214 -21.18 -10.69 -3.23
N ASP A 215 -21.20 -10.26 -4.48
CA ASP A 215 -21.51 -8.90 -4.89
C ASP A 215 -22.89 -8.87 -5.55
N PHE A 216 -23.84 -8.24 -4.91
CA PHE A 216 -25.22 -8.12 -5.39
C PHE A 216 -25.44 -6.99 -6.39
N SER A 217 -24.37 -6.41 -6.91
CA SER A 217 -24.44 -5.41 -7.96
C SER A 217 -25.14 -5.97 -9.20
N ARG A 218 -26.03 -5.15 -9.79
CA ARG A 218 -26.75 -5.55 -11.00
C ARG A 218 -25.80 -5.48 -12.19
N ASN A 219 -25.64 -6.59 -12.87
CA ASN A 219 -24.97 -6.63 -14.16
C ASN A 219 -25.80 -5.87 -15.20
N GLY A 220 -25.12 -5.21 -16.12
CA GLY A 220 -25.75 -4.54 -17.26
C GLY A 220 -25.56 -5.37 -18.52
N GLU A 221 -26.33 -5.05 -19.55
CA GLU A 221 -26.18 -5.61 -20.88
C GLU A 221 -25.88 -4.48 -21.86
N TYR A 222 -24.94 -4.72 -22.77
CA TYR A 222 -24.64 -3.80 -23.87
C TYR A 222 -25.61 -4.07 -25.02
N SER A 223 -25.79 -3.09 -25.90
CA SER A 223 -26.65 -3.19 -27.09
C SER A 223 -26.30 -4.33 -28.04
N ASP A 224 -25.13 -4.91 -27.91
CA ASP A 224 -24.65 -6.07 -28.68
C ASP A 224 -24.84 -7.41 -27.93
N GLY A 225 -25.66 -7.43 -26.86
CA GLY A 225 -25.96 -8.62 -26.07
C GLY A 225 -24.88 -9.05 -25.08
N TYR A 226 -23.76 -8.34 -25.04
CA TYR A 226 -22.68 -8.68 -24.11
C TYR A 226 -22.97 -8.21 -22.69
N LYS A 227 -22.86 -9.09 -21.70
CA LYS A 227 -23.09 -8.75 -20.30
C LYS A 227 -21.96 -7.91 -19.75
N ARG A 228 -22.31 -6.74 -19.20
CA ARG A 228 -21.40 -5.85 -18.51
C ARG A 228 -21.31 -6.26 -17.04
N ASP A 229 -20.12 -6.65 -16.61
CA ASP A 229 -19.85 -6.90 -15.20
C ASP A 229 -19.73 -5.57 -14.45
N ARG A 230 -20.64 -5.36 -13.50
CA ARG A 230 -20.60 -4.23 -12.57
C ARG A 230 -20.31 -4.75 -11.19
N THR A 231 -19.26 -4.24 -10.57
CA THR A 231 -18.86 -4.62 -9.22
C THR A 231 -18.84 -3.41 -8.29
N ASN A 232 -19.02 -3.63 -6.99
CA ASN A 232 -18.98 -2.60 -5.96
C ASN A 232 -20.05 -1.50 -6.10
N GLN A 233 -21.22 -1.82 -6.62
CA GLN A 233 -22.30 -0.83 -6.77
C GLN A 233 -23.51 -1.10 -5.85
N SER A 234 -23.53 -2.24 -5.18
CA SER A 234 -24.60 -2.66 -4.29
C SER A 234 -24.03 -3.26 -3.01
N VAL A 235 -24.86 -3.99 -2.30
CA VAL A 235 -24.48 -4.76 -1.12
C VAL A 235 -23.50 -5.86 -1.50
N ARG A 236 -22.53 -6.08 -0.65
CA ARG A 236 -21.53 -7.14 -0.77
C ARG A 236 -21.38 -7.83 0.58
N LEU A 237 -21.32 -9.14 0.54
CA LEU A 237 -21.03 -9.99 1.69
C LEU A 237 -19.72 -10.73 1.41
N GLY A 238 -18.86 -10.84 2.38
CA GLY A 238 -17.63 -11.58 2.22
C GLY A 238 -17.22 -12.30 3.49
N ILE A 239 -16.66 -13.49 3.28
CA ILE A 239 -15.93 -14.24 4.28
C ILE A 239 -14.45 -14.20 3.92
N VAL A 240 -13.58 -14.12 4.91
CA VAL A 240 -12.15 -13.93 4.73
C VAL A 240 -11.41 -14.89 5.62
N ALA A 241 -10.41 -15.55 5.07
CA ALA A 241 -9.33 -16.14 5.84
C ALA A 241 -8.08 -15.30 5.63
N PHE A 242 -7.26 -15.15 6.64
CA PHE A 242 -5.99 -14.45 6.50
C PHE A 242 -4.89 -15.20 7.24
N ALA A 243 -3.69 -15.06 6.71
CA ALA A 243 -2.46 -15.44 7.38
C ALA A 243 -1.48 -14.28 7.29
N GLY A 244 -0.60 -14.13 8.27
CA GLY A 244 0.30 -13.01 8.31
C GLY A 244 1.49 -13.21 9.20
N PHE A 245 2.41 -12.26 9.12
CA PHE A 245 3.64 -12.25 9.90
C PHE A 245 3.72 -10.98 10.72
N LYS A 246 4.22 -11.12 11.95
CA LYS A 246 4.58 -10.01 12.80
C LYS A 246 5.75 -9.24 12.18
N LEU A 247 5.61 -7.92 12.07
CA LEU A 247 6.68 -7.02 11.68
C LEU A 247 7.39 -6.38 12.88
N GLY A 248 6.65 -6.15 13.96
CA GLY A 248 7.23 -5.62 15.18
C GLY A 248 6.20 -5.32 16.24
N THR A 249 6.67 -5.31 17.49
CA THR A 249 5.87 -4.92 18.65
C THR A 249 6.66 -3.88 19.43
N ARG A 250 5.96 -2.87 19.94
CA ARG A 250 6.54 -1.83 20.79
C ARG A 250 5.51 -1.35 21.80
N GLN A 251 5.96 -1.06 23.00
CA GLN A 251 5.18 -0.43 24.03
C GLN A 251 5.63 1.02 24.19
N TYR A 252 4.69 1.93 24.29
CA TYR A 252 4.88 3.33 24.59
C TYR A 252 4.24 3.62 25.93
N ILE A 253 4.98 4.23 26.84
CA ILE A 253 4.58 4.60 28.19
C ILE A 253 4.96 6.06 28.39
N GLU A 254 4.02 6.85 28.93
CA GLU A 254 4.25 8.24 29.29
C GLU A 254 3.73 8.48 30.71
N TYR A 255 4.56 9.12 31.53
CA TYR A 255 4.22 9.47 32.91
C TYR A 255 4.96 10.73 33.35
N THR A 256 4.50 11.33 34.45
CA THR A 256 5.21 12.42 35.10
C THR A 256 5.90 11.89 36.33
N ASP A 257 7.22 12.03 36.37
CA ASP A 257 8.06 11.66 37.49
C ASP A 257 7.76 12.53 38.73
N ILE A 258 8.18 12.06 39.92
CA ILE A 258 8.05 12.73 41.20
C ILE A 258 8.61 14.16 41.21
N ASN A 259 9.55 14.48 40.34
CA ASN A 259 10.14 15.81 40.14
C ASN A 259 9.32 16.70 39.19
N GLY A 260 8.19 16.24 38.68
CA GLY A 260 7.37 16.96 37.72
C GLY A 260 7.90 16.89 36.25
N THR A 261 8.86 16.00 35.99
CA THR A 261 9.41 15.80 34.63
C THR A 261 8.53 14.81 33.86
N SER A 262 8.12 15.17 32.64
CA SER A 262 7.49 14.22 31.72
C SER A 262 8.52 13.24 31.16
N VAL A 263 8.25 11.96 31.32
CA VAL A 263 9.09 10.85 30.85
C VAL A 263 8.33 10.06 29.80
N GLU A 264 8.96 9.88 28.64
CA GLU A 264 8.48 9.05 27.56
C GLU A 264 9.39 7.83 27.39
N GLU A 265 8.83 6.64 27.53
CA GLU A 265 9.55 5.39 27.32
C GLU A 265 9.03 4.66 26.08
N LEU A 266 9.95 4.25 25.21
CA LEU A 266 9.66 3.40 24.07
C LEU A 266 10.40 2.07 24.20
N GLN A 267 9.67 1.05 24.61
CA GLN A 267 10.17 -0.31 24.75
C GLN A 267 9.92 -1.09 23.46
N LYS A 268 10.97 -1.66 22.88
CA LYS A 268 10.91 -2.51 21.68
C LYS A 268 11.31 -3.91 22.07
N ASP A 269 10.33 -4.80 22.13
CA ASP A 269 10.55 -6.21 22.45
C ASP A 269 9.54 -7.08 21.70
N ASN A 270 9.70 -8.38 21.82
CA ASN A 270 8.78 -9.35 21.25
C ASN A 270 7.43 -9.39 21.99
N PHE A 271 7.41 -9.12 23.29
CA PHE A 271 6.24 -9.25 24.19
C PHE A 271 5.56 -10.62 24.04
N ASN A 272 6.34 -11.66 23.80
CA ASN A 272 5.90 -13.04 23.55
C ASN A 272 4.79 -13.19 22.48
N MET A 273 4.70 -12.21 21.56
CA MET A 273 3.75 -12.23 20.47
C MET A 273 4.16 -13.23 19.39
N ASN A 274 3.20 -14.00 18.90
CA ASN A 274 3.42 -14.97 17.84
C ASN A 274 3.99 -14.30 16.58
N ILE A 275 4.95 -14.94 15.95
CA ILE A 275 5.53 -14.49 14.69
C ILE A 275 4.53 -14.68 13.55
N PHE A 276 3.80 -15.80 13.57
CA PHE A 276 2.80 -16.13 12.57
C PHE A 276 1.40 -15.93 13.14
N ASN A 277 0.55 -15.20 12.41
CA ASN A 277 -0.82 -14.91 12.77
C ASN A 277 -1.75 -15.44 11.69
N TYR A 278 -2.88 -15.95 12.08
CA TYR A 278 -3.94 -16.37 11.16
C TYR A 278 -5.30 -16.16 11.83
N GLY A 279 -6.31 -16.09 11.01
CA GLY A 279 -7.66 -15.91 11.52
C GLY A 279 -8.70 -15.83 10.42
N VAL A 280 -9.89 -15.49 10.82
CA VAL A 280 -11.04 -15.35 9.95
C VAL A 280 -11.71 -14.01 10.16
N SER A 281 -12.38 -13.50 9.14
CA SER A 281 -13.22 -12.33 9.26
C SER A 281 -14.42 -12.42 8.33
N ALA A 282 -15.44 -11.64 8.64
CA ALA A 282 -16.61 -11.49 7.78
C ALA A 282 -16.91 -10.01 7.62
N TYR A 283 -17.42 -9.62 6.46
CA TYR A 283 -17.80 -8.24 6.22
C TYR A 283 -19.10 -8.10 5.45
N LEU A 284 -19.77 -6.98 5.73
CA LEU A 284 -20.90 -6.46 5.00
C LEU A 284 -20.52 -5.09 4.45
N ALA A 285 -20.63 -4.89 3.14
CA ALA A 285 -20.27 -3.64 2.51
C ALA A 285 -21.36 -3.16 1.55
N TYR A 286 -21.46 -1.85 1.42
CA TYR A 286 -22.27 -1.20 0.43
C TYR A 286 -21.42 -0.21 -0.36
N ARG A 287 -21.35 -0.39 -1.66
CA ARG A 287 -20.44 0.38 -2.54
C ARG A 287 -18.99 0.31 -2.05
N SER A 288 -18.40 1.45 -1.67
CA SER A 288 -17.00 1.56 -1.23
C SER A 288 -16.82 1.41 0.27
N THR A 289 -17.89 1.40 1.06
CA THR A 289 -17.84 1.39 2.51
C THR A 289 -18.40 0.09 3.06
N GLY A 290 -17.85 -0.39 4.18
CA GLY A 290 -18.34 -1.59 4.81
C GLY A 290 -17.91 -1.71 6.26
N PHE A 291 -18.53 -2.64 6.95
CA PHE A 291 -18.19 -3.04 8.30
C PHE A 291 -17.64 -4.46 8.28
N TYR A 292 -16.64 -4.72 9.06
CA TYR A 292 -16.12 -6.07 9.22
C TYR A 292 -15.80 -6.39 10.68
N VAL A 293 -15.86 -7.69 10.97
CA VAL A 293 -15.42 -8.28 12.23
C VAL A 293 -14.31 -9.26 11.90
N LYS A 294 -13.20 -9.17 12.60
CA LYS A 294 -12.00 -9.96 12.42
C LYS A 294 -11.68 -10.69 13.72
N TYR A 295 -11.41 -11.98 13.59
CA TYR A 295 -11.01 -12.85 14.68
C TYR A 295 -9.74 -13.60 14.33
#